data_c84303e134323b38766eb9c9a3fe877b
#
_entry.id   c84303e134323b38766eb9c9a3fe877b
#
_cell.length_a   1.000
_cell.length_b   1.000
_cell.length_c   1.000
_cell.angle_alpha   90.00
_cell.angle_beta   90.00
_cell.angle_gamma   90.00
#
_symmetry.space_group_name_H-M   'P 1'
#
loop_
_entity.id
_entity.type
_entity.pdbx_description
1 polymer ?
#
loop_
_entity_poly.entity_id
_entity_poly.type
_entity_poly.pdbx_seq_one_letter_code
_entity_poly.pdbx_strand_id
1 'polypeptide(L)'
;IRKDYLTDGAVMSASQTTIIAENGCNGGKDPVNPDPEPEPDEYANVPGRTYTYCFEDNWPWLGDYDMNDVVIVSRIDRMMSKDGGKVSALTINWELRAAGTTYDIAGAVQMDKVQTSDVAGVVSSHEGFGSGAFASRGLDADSPCAVIPFFNRTEELLSASNTWKGQPAAAIRKHTTTVTFSQPVDIASVLDSEMNFFIAPKQRTSEIHMPGYAPTASGIIGKGSFLPSDPYKFFVTEGDQAKNNYMMWALMIPGEFRYPAETNDIRGVYEYFMAWASSNGAEHAEWYLESADAGRIY
;
A
#
# COMPACT_ATOMS: atom_id res chain seq x y z
N ILE A 1 -3.53 4.96 12.62
CA ILE A 1 -4.57 4.01 12.14
C ILE A 1 -4.76 2.96 13.21
N ARG A 2 -5.93 2.94 13.85
CA ARG A 2 -6.23 2.02 14.96
C ARG A 2 -6.64 0.64 14.46
N LYS A 3 -6.27 -0.37 15.24
CA LYS A 3 -6.44 -1.81 15.04
C LYS A 3 -7.88 -2.36 15.12
N ASP A 4 -8.93 -1.55 15.05
CA ASP A 4 -10.28 -1.93 15.53
C ASP A 4 -11.29 -2.30 14.42
N TYR A 5 -10.85 -2.80 13.25
CA TYR A 5 -11.76 -3.04 12.13
C TYR A 5 -12.09 -4.50 11.81
N LEU A 6 -11.85 -5.45 12.72
CA LEU A 6 -12.22 -6.85 12.50
C LEU A 6 -13.33 -7.37 13.44
N THR A 7 -14.14 -6.51 14.05
CA THR A 7 -15.20 -6.93 14.97
C THR A 7 -16.61 -6.55 14.53
N ASP A 8 -16.96 -6.72 13.25
CA ASP A 8 -18.38 -6.68 12.88
C ASP A 8 -18.74 -7.82 11.92
N GLY A 9 -19.34 -8.84 12.50
CA GLY A 9 -20.46 -9.53 11.85
C GLY A 9 -20.17 -10.78 11.04
N ALA A 10 -19.18 -11.58 11.34
CA ALA A 10 -19.19 -12.97 10.87
C ALA A 10 -19.62 -13.90 12.03
N VAL A 11 -20.91 -14.13 12.15
CA VAL A 11 -21.42 -15.24 12.98
C VAL A 11 -21.15 -16.54 12.22
N MET A 12 -20.10 -17.23 12.57
CA MET A 12 -19.84 -18.60 12.10
C MET A 12 -20.58 -19.56 13.00
N SER A 13 -21.65 -20.14 12.54
CA SER A 13 -22.25 -21.29 13.18
C SER A 13 -21.48 -22.54 12.78
N ALA A 14 -20.65 -23.05 13.70
CA ALA A 14 -20.08 -24.38 13.56
C ALA A 14 -21.16 -25.40 13.96
N SER A 15 -21.71 -26.13 13.01
CA SER A 15 -22.50 -27.32 13.31
C SER A 15 -21.52 -28.48 13.51
N GLN A 16 -21.32 -28.85 14.74
CA GLN A 16 -20.59 -30.06 15.10
C GLN A 16 -21.54 -31.26 14.94
N THR A 17 -21.33 -32.06 13.89
CA THR A 17 -22.04 -33.32 13.74
C THR A 17 -21.26 -34.39 14.50
N THR A 18 -21.76 -34.79 15.65
CA THR A 18 -21.22 -35.94 16.37
C THR A 18 -21.74 -37.20 15.72
N ILE A 19 -20.86 -37.93 15.05
CA ILE A 19 -21.17 -39.27 14.55
C ILE A 19 -21.02 -40.21 15.75
N ILE A 20 -22.13 -40.76 16.22
CA ILE A 20 -22.12 -41.86 17.20
C ILE A 20 -21.84 -43.14 16.42
N ALA A 21 -20.65 -43.70 16.57
CA ALA A 21 -20.36 -45.02 16.06
C ALA A 21 -21.16 -46.07 16.82
N GLU A 22 -22.11 -46.72 16.18
CA GLU A 22 -22.76 -47.92 16.74
C GLU A 22 -21.76 -49.07 16.75
N ASN A 23 -21.41 -49.52 17.95
CA ASN A 23 -20.61 -50.72 18.14
C ASN A 23 -21.42 -51.95 17.73
N GLY A 24 -21.21 -52.44 16.52
CA GLY A 24 -21.62 -53.76 16.07
C GLY A 24 -20.72 -54.81 16.72
N CYS A 25 -21.29 -55.72 17.54
CA CYS A 25 -20.63 -56.88 18.08
C CYS A 25 -20.26 -57.87 16.96
N ASN A 26 -19.09 -57.76 16.41
CA ASN A 26 -18.38 -58.85 15.73
C ASN A 26 -16.90 -58.53 15.70
N GLY A 27 -16.07 -59.34 16.33
CA GLY A 27 -14.63 -59.19 16.48
C GLY A 27 -13.80 -59.29 15.22
N GLY A 28 -14.18 -58.56 14.18
CA GLY A 28 -13.38 -58.31 13.01
C GLY A 28 -12.62 -56.98 13.21
N LYS A 29 -11.34 -56.99 12.89
CA LYS A 29 -10.56 -55.77 12.79
C LYS A 29 -11.26 -54.85 11.80
N ASP A 30 -11.78 -53.74 12.28
CA ASP A 30 -12.28 -52.68 11.38
C ASP A 30 -11.17 -52.31 10.41
N PRO A 31 -11.48 -52.22 9.08
CA PRO A 31 -10.52 -51.62 8.17
C PRO A 31 -10.21 -50.25 8.70
N VAL A 32 -8.92 -49.96 8.93
CA VAL A 32 -8.45 -48.63 9.25
C VAL A 32 -8.95 -47.77 8.09
N ASN A 33 -10.02 -47.04 8.34
CA ASN A 33 -10.43 -46.00 7.41
C ASN A 33 -9.25 -45.02 7.36
N PRO A 34 -8.57 -44.83 6.24
CA PRO A 34 -7.52 -43.84 6.17
C PRO A 34 -8.14 -42.54 6.66
N ASP A 35 -7.46 -41.84 7.57
CA ASP A 35 -7.89 -40.51 7.97
C ASP A 35 -8.33 -39.77 6.71
N PRO A 36 -9.53 -39.14 6.69
CA PRO A 36 -9.97 -38.42 5.53
C PRO A 36 -8.82 -37.45 5.16
N GLU A 37 -8.38 -37.52 3.92
CA GLU A 37 -7.44 -36.52 3.43
C GLU A 37 -7.99 -35.15 3.83
N PRO A 38 -7.17 -34.27 4.42
CA PRO A 38 -7.65 -32.96 4.80
C PRO A 38 -8.29 -32.33 3.55
N GLU A 39 -9.56 -31.95 3.68
CA GLU A 39 -10.25 -31.24 2.62
C GLU A 39 -9.38 -30.03 2.21
N PRO A 40 -9.18 -29.78 0.91
CA PRO A 40 -8.38 -28.66 0.48
C PRO A 40 -8.95 -27.38 1.11
N ASP A 41 -8.09 -26.57 1.71
CA ASP A 41 -8.48 -25.30 2.31
C ASP A 41 -9.32 -24.51 1.31
N GLU A 42 -10.55 -24.20 1.68
CA GLU A 42 -11.45 -23.41 0.86
C GLU A 42 -11.06 -21.93 1.00
N TYR A 43 -10.66 -21.31 -0.12
CA TYR A 43 -10.30 -19.90 -0.17
C TYR A 43 -11.38 -19.11 -0.92
N ALA A 44 -11.68 -17.92 -0.43
CA ALA A 44 -12.58 -17.00 -1.08
C ALA A 44 -11.95 -15.61 -1.24
N ASN A 45 -12.29 -14.91 -2.31
CA ASN A 45 -11.84 -13.55 -2.51
C ASN A 45 -12.60 -12.59 -1.58
N VAL A 46 -11.86 -11.88 -0.74
CA VAL A 46 -12.38 -10.85 0.17
C VAL A 46 -11.88 -9.49 -0.32
N PRO A 47 -12.76 -8.61 -0.80
CA PRO A 47 -12.40 -7.28 -1.23
C PRO A 47 -11.86 -6.44 -0.07
N GLY A 48 -10.75 -5.72 -0.34
CA GLY A 48 -10.19 -4.76 0.60
C GLY A 48 -10.85 -3.37 0.51
N ARG A 49 -10.30 -2.44 1.28
CA ARG A 49 -10.66 -1.02 1.20
C ARG A 49 -9.85 -0.32 0.13
N THR A 50 -10.42 0.74 -0.42
CA THR A 50 -9.69 1.65 -1.30
C THR A 50 -8.94 2.68 -0.47
N TYR A 51 -7.70 2.97 -0.87
CA TYR A 51 -6.88 4.05 -0.31
C TYR A 51 -6.27 4.87 -1.43
N THR A 52 -6.05 6.14 -1.13
CA THR A 52 -5.24 7.04 -1.96
C THR A 52 -3.90 7.26 -1.27
N TYR A 53 -2.82 7.00 -2.00
CA TYR A 53 -1.45 7.23 -1.58
C TYR A 53 -0.94 8.46 -2.32
N CYS A 54 -0.54 9.49 -1.59
CA CYS A 54 -0.04 10.75 -2.12
C CYS A 54 1.41 10.92 -1.72
N PHE A 55 2.25 11.38 -2.63
CA PHE A 55 3.69 11.52 -2.41
C PHE A 55 4.22 12.86 -2.90
N GLU A 56 5.20 13.38 -2.15
CA GLU A 56 6.15 14.42 -2.56
C GLU A 56 7.47 13.77 -2.97
N ASP A 57 8.14 14.29 -4.00
CA ASP A 57 9.33 13.68 -4.58
C ASP A 57 10.66 14.27 -4.10
N ASN A 58 10.62 15.36 -3.36
CA ASN A 58 11.81 16.14 -2.99
C ASN A 58 12.38 15.83 -1.59
N TRP A 59 12.06 14.67 -0.99
CA TRP A 59 12.64 14.28 0.30
C TRP A 59 14.17 14.48 0.33
N PRO A 60 14.75 15.12 1.37
CA PRO A 60 14.09 15.69 2.57
C PRO A 60 13.73 17.18 2.44
N TRP A 61 13.64 17.71 1.25
CA TRP A 61 13.29 19.10 0.97
C TRP A 61 11.78 19.27 0.84
N LEU A 62 11.26 20.42 1.25
CA LEU A 62 9.82 20.68 1.28
C LEU A 62 9.15 20.62 -0.09
N GLY A 63 9.81 21.13 -1.13
CA GLY A 63 9.14 21.34 -2.40
C GLY A 63 8.03 22.38 -2.27
N ASP A 64 6.99 22.23 -3.10
CA ASP A 64 5.75 23.02 -3.04
C ASP A 64 4.66 22.40 -2.15
N TYR A 65 4.90 21.16 -1.71
CA TYR A 65 4.13 20.45 -0.69
C TYR A 65 2.64 20.30 -1.02
N ASP A 66 2.35 20.00 -2.26
CA ASP A 66 0.99 19.83 -2.75
C ASP A 66 0.53 18.36 -2.80
N MET A 67 1.43 17.44 -2.46
CA MET A 67 1.16 16.00 -2.33
C MET A 67 0.60 15.36 -3.62
N ASN A 68 0.97 15.87 -4.78
CA ASN A 68 0.47 15.42 -6.06
C ASN A 68 1.56 14.96 -7.05
N ASP A 69 2.83 14.96 -6.63
CA ASP A 69 3.93 14.47 -7.47
C ASP A 69 3.70 13.05 -7.97
N VAL A 70 3.19 12.19 -7.08
CA VAL A 70 2.65 10.87 -7.45
C VAL A 70 1.44 10.57 -6.60
N VAL A 71 0.31 10.27 -7.23
CA VAL A 71 -0.91 9.84 -6.55
C VAL A 71 -1.33 8.47 -7.08
N ILE A 72 -1.32 7.47 -6.19
CA ILE A 72 -1.75 6.10 -6.50
C ILE A 72 -3.05 5.82 -5.73
N VAL A 73 -4.09 5.39 -6.43
CA VAL A 73 -5.27 4.83 -5.79
C VAL A 73 -5.18 3.32 -5.84
N SER A 74 -5.35 2.65 -4.71
CA SER A 74 -5.23 1.20 -4.66
C SER A 74 -6.26 0.56 -3.72
N ARG A 75 -6.65 -0.68 -4.08
CA ARG A 75 -7.44 -1.60 -3.27
C ARG A 75 -6.81 -2.98 -3.35
N ILE A 76 -6.61 -3.61 -2.21
CA ILE A 76 -6.00 -4.95 -2.14
C ILE A 76 -7.06 -5.96 -1.72
N ASP A 77 -7.44 -6.82 -2.66
CA ASP A 77 -8.33 -7.95 -2.42
C ASP A 77 -7.49 -9.17 -2.02
N ARG A 78 -7.99 -9.98 -1.08
CA ARG A 78 -7.26 -11.10 -0.50
C ARG A 78 -7.99 -12.42 -0.74
N MET A 79 -7.29 -13.42 -1.26
CA MET A 79 -7.79 -14.79 -1.34
C MET A 79 -7.60 -15.43 0.05
N MET A 80 -8.63 -15.37 0.87
CA MET A 80 -8.60 -15.74 2.28
C MET A 80 -9.14 -17.15 2.53
N SER A 81 -8.51 -17.88 3.45
CA SER A 81 -9.03 -19.13 3.99
C SER A 81 -10.38 -18.93 4.69
N LYS A 82 -11.17 -19.97 4.78
CA LYS A 82 -12.51 -19.95 5.36
C LYS A 82 -12.55 -19.46 6.81
N ASP A 83 -11.52 -19.73 7.59
CA ASP A 83 -11.34 -19.26 8.97
C ASP A 83 -10.82 -17.81 9.05
N GLY A 84 -10.46 -17.20 7.90
CA GLY A 84 -9.94 -15.85 7.80
C GLY A 84 -8.49 -15.67 8.26
N GLY A 85 -7.81 -16.74 8.66
CA GLY A 85 -6.45 -16.66 9.23
C GLY A 85 -5.33 -16.64 8.20
N LYS A 86 -5.55 -17.18 7.02
CA LYS A 86 -4.54 -17.35 5.97
C LYS A 86 -4.94 -16.67 4.67
N VAL A 87 -3.93 -16.25 3.91
CA VAL A 87 -4.07 -15.62 2.58
C VAL A 87 -3.17 -16.35 1.60
N SER A 88 -3.74 -16.88 0.51
CA SER A 88 -3.00 -17.59 -0.53
C SER A 88 -2.56 -16.69 -1.69
N ALA A 89 -3.26 -15.58 -1.91
CA ALA A 89 -2.94 -14.61 -2.94
C ALA A 89 -3.49 -13.23 -2.63
N LEU A 90 -2.87 -12.20 -3.20
CA LEU A 90 -3.35 -10.82 -3.22
C LEU A 90 -3.68 -10.41 -4.64
N THR A 91 -4.75 -9.63 -4.81
CA THR A 91 -5.01 -8.88 -6.04
C THR A 91 -4.95 -7.40 -5.71
N ILE A 92 -3.87 -6.76 -6.10
CA ILE A 92 -3.66 -5.33 -5.93
C ILE A 92 -4.26 -4.63 -7.14
N ASN A 93 -5.40 -3.99 -6.96
CA ASN A 93 -6.02 -3.13 -7.95
C ASN A 93 -5.46 -1.73 -7.76
N TRP A 94 -4.87 -1.14 -8.80
CA TRP A 94 -4.23 0.15 -8.69
C TRP A 94 -4.37 1.00 -9.94
N GLU A 95 -4.23 2.29 -9.77
CA GLU A 95 -4.16 3.27 -10.85
C GLU A 95 -3.24 4.42 -10.45
N LEU A 96 -2.44 4.93 -11.38
CA LEU A 96 -1.76 6.20 -11.21
C LEU A 96 -2.75 7.32 -11.52
N ARG A 97 -3.15 8.06 -10.50
CA ARG A 97 -4.17 9.11 -10.58
C ARG A 97 -3.57 10.47 -10.96
N ALA A 98 -2.37 10.78 -10.45
CA ALA A 98 -1.66 12.01 -10.76
C ALA A 98 -0.15 11.79 -10.85
N ALA A 99 0.49 12.64 -11.65
CA ALA A 99 1.92 12.77 -11.80
C ALA A 99 2.27 14.26 -11.99
N GLY A 100 2.55 14.98 -10.89
CA GLY A 100 2.99 16.38 -10.86
C GLY A 100 4.49 16.53 -11.09
N THR A 101 5.23 15.48 -10.80
CA THR A 101 6.70 15.45 -10.86
C THR A 101 7.29 15.69 -12.24
N THR A 102 8.51 16.25 -12.25
CA THR A 102 9.39 16.34 -13.44
C THR A 102 10.48 15.26 -13.44
N TYR A 103 10.53 14.40 -12.43
CA TYR A 103 11.53 13.34 -12.32
C TYR A 103 11.01 12.01 -12.86
N ASP A 104 11.96 11.15 -13.27
CA ASP A 104 11.68 9.74 -13.48
C ASP A 104 11.41 9.09 -12.10
N ILE A 105 10.18 8.69 -11.84
CA ILE A 105 9.76 8.13 -10.56
C ILE A 105 9.13 6.77 -10.79
N ALA A 106 9.64 5.77 -10.06
CA ALA A 106 9.03 4.45 -9.96
C ALA A 106 8.07 4.39 -8.76
N GLY A 107 7.06 3.54 -8.88
CA GLY A 107 6.14 3.22 -7.79
C GLY A 107 6.13 1.73 -7.48
N ALA A 108 6.12 1.37 -6.21
CA ALA A 108 6.14 -0.01 -5.75
C ALA A 108 5.46 -0.17 -4.38
N VAL A 109 5.26 -1.42 -3.98
CA VAL A 109 4.87 -1.79 -2.63
C VAL A 109 5.83 -2.84 -2.06
N GLN A 110 6.27 -2.66 -0.82
CA GLN A 110 6.98 -3.66 -0.04
C GLN A 110 6.02 -4.30 0.98
N MET A 111 6.08 -5.61 1.09
CA MET A 111 5.42 -6.36 2.16
C MET A 111 6.43 -6.65 3.25
N ASP A 112 6.50 -5.80 4.28
CA ASP A 112 7.58 -5.82 5.28
C ASP A 112 7.66 -7.14 6.07
N LYS A 113 6.57 -7.91 6.12
CA LYS A 113 6.45 -9.18 6.85
C LYS A 113 6.41 -10.43 5.95
N VAL A 114 6.60 -10.26 4.64
CA VAL A 114 6.61 -11.36 3.66
C VAL A 114 7.99 -11.42 3.02
N GLN A 115 8.63 -12.58 3.08
CA GLN A 115 9.92 -12.75 2.42
C GLN A 115 9.74 -12.91 0.91
N THR A 116 10.74 -12.48 0.14
CA THR A 116 10.76 -12.67 -1.32
C THR A 116 10.58 -14.14 -1.69
N SER A 117 11.14 -15.08 -0.90
CA SER A 117 11.00 -16.52 -1.08
C SER A 117 9.60 -17.07 -0.87
N ASP A 118 8.73 -16.33 -0.18
CA ASP A 118 7.34 -16.73 0.08
C ASP A 118 6.44 -16.46 -1.12
N VAL A 119 6.93 -15.70 -2.12
CA VAL A 119 6.18 -15.37 -3.33
C VAL A 119 6.46 -16.39 -4.42
N ALA A 120 5.41 -17.11 -4.84
CA ALA A 120 5.48 -18.07 -5.94
C ALA A 120 5.45 -17.39 -7.31
N GLY A 121 4.76 -16.23 -7.41
CA GLY A 121 4.66 -15.53 -8.69
C GLY A 121 3.93 -14.20 -8.57
N VAL A 122 4.22 -13.33 -9.53
CA VAL A 122 3.58 -12.03 -9.68
C VAL A 122 3.16 -11.85 -11.13
N VAL A 123 1.89 -11.48 -11.35
CA VAL A 123 1.34 -11.19 -12.68
C VAL A 123 0.73 -9.81 -12.66
N SER A 124 1.18 -8.92 -13.55
CA SER A 124 0.65 -7.56 -13.69
C SER A 124 -0.05 -7.39 -15.03
N SER A 125 -1.18 -6.70 -15.03
CA SER A 125 -1.89 -6.27 -16.25
C SER A 125 -1.24 -5.07 -16.93
N HIS A 126 -0.33 -4.35 -16.25
CA HIS A 126 0.47 -3.30 -16.85
C HIS A 126 1.62 -3.94 -17.64
N GLU A 127 1.60 -3.78 -18.96
CA GLU A 127 2.59 -4.40 -19.85
C GLU A 127 3.84 -3.55 -20.06
N GLY A 128 3.69 -2.20 -19.98
CA GLY A 128 4.81 -1.26 -20.07
C GLY A 128 5.69 -1.33 -18.83
N PHE A 129 6.99 -1.50 -19.01
CA PHE A 129 7.95 -1.40 -17.93
C PHE A 129 9.32 -1.00 -18.51
N GLY A 130 9.55 0.31 -18.55
CA GLY A 130 10.78 0.90 -19.05
C GLY A 130 11.99 0.63 -18.15
N SER A 131 13.13 1.11 -18.56
CA SER A 131 14.32 1.16 -17.70
C SER A 131 14.12 2.19 -16.59
N GLY A 132 14.55 1.87 -15.38
CA GLY A 132 14.37 2.76 -14.22
C GLY A 132 14.94 2.16 -12.93
N ALA A 133 14.24 2.41 -11.84
CA ALA A 133 14.64 1.99 -10.50
C ALA A 133 14.67 0.47 -10.29
N PHE A 134 13.82 -0.26 -10.99
CA PHE A 134 13.70 -1.71 -10.88
C PHE A 134 14.08 -2.39 -12.21
N ALA A 135 14.72 -3.55 -12.11
CA ALA A 135 15.18 -4.30 -13.27
C ALA A 135 14.03 -4.93 -14.08
N SER A 136 12.94 -5.29 -13.41
CA SER A 136 11.77 -5.91 -14.01
C SER A 136 10.50 -5.58 -13.24
N ARG A 137 9.36 -5.66 -13.94
CA ARG A 137 8.06 -5.76 -13.28
C ARG A 137 7.94 -7.10 -12.55
N GLY A 138 7.12 -7.16 -11.55
CA GLY A 138 6.90 -8.36 -10.76
C GLY A 138 7.62 -8.29 -9.43
N LEU A 139 8.45 -9.27 -9.12
CA LEU A 139 9.16 -9.35 -7.85
C LEU A 139 10.57 -8.78 -7.98
N ASP A 140 10.94 -7.84 -7.10
CA ASP A 140 12.34 -7.38 -6.97
C ASP A 140 13.14 -8.45 -6.24
N ALA A 141 13.90 -9.23 -6.99
CA ALA A 141 14.62 -10.40 -6.49
C ALA A 141 15.78 -10.05 -5.53
N ASP A 142 16.27 -8.80 -5.57
CA ASP A 142 17.39 -8.35 -4.75
C ASP A 142 16.97 -7.93 -3.33
N SER A 143 15.66 -7.86 -3.08
CA SER A 143 15.13 -7.49 -1.77
C SER A 143 14.81 -8.73 -0.93
N PRO A 144 15.20 -8.79 0.37
CA PRO A 144 14.83 -9.89 1.26
C PRO A 144 13.34 -9.94 1.55
N CYS A 145 12.68 -8.79 1.72
CA CYS A 145 11.23 -8.68 1.80
C CYS A 145 10.65 -8.51 0.39
N ALA A 146 9.45 -9.03 0.17
CA ALA A 146 8.80 -8.99 -1.12
C ALA A 146 8.49 -7.55 -1.54
N VAL A 147 9.13 -7.07 -2.59
CA VAL A 147 8.91 -5.76 -3.22
C VAL A 147 8.30 -5.98 -4.60
N ILE A 148 7.17 -5.34 -4.84
CA ILE A 148 6.38 -5.49 -6.07
C ILE A 148 6.34 -4.13 -6.79
N PRO A 149 7.16 -3.92 -7.82
CA PRO A 149 7.11 -2.73 -8.67
C PRO A 149 5.84 -2.68 -9.51
N PHE A 150 5.23 -1.52 -9.58
CA PHE A 150 4.07 -1.24 -10.43
C PHE A 150 4.49 -0.65 -11.77
N PHE A 151 5.36 0.35 -11.73
CA PHE A 151 5.91 1.07 -12.89
C PHE A 151 7.29 1.62 -12.55
N ASN A 152 8.10 1.85 -13.57
CA ASN A 152 9.43 2.47 -13.42
C ASN A 152 9.39 3.98 -13.67
N ARG A 153 8.39 4.46 -14.39
CA ARG A 153 8.26 5.87 -14.75
C ARG A 153 6.78 6.24 -14.86
N THR A 154 6.42 7.39 -14.33
CA THR A 154 5.04 7.88 -14.40
C THR A 154 4.55 8.05 -15.84
N GLU A 155 5.44 8.37 -16.79
CA GLU A 155 5.12 8.53 -18.21
C GLU A 155 4.69 7.23 -18.91
N GLU A 156 4.96 6.09 -18.33
CA GLU A 156 4.44 4.80 -18.83
C GLU A 156 2.90 4.74 -18.74
N LEU A 157 2.33 5.51 -17.83
CA LEU A 157 0.91 5.51 -17.49
C LEU A 157 0.21 6.81 -17.86
N LEU A 158 0.88 7.95 -17.67
CA LEU A 158 0.39 9.28 -17.93
C LEU A 158 1.36 10.00 -18.87
N SER A 159 0.90 10.37 -20.05
CA SER A 159 1.74 10.98 -21.10
C SER A 159 2.21 12.40 -20.80
N ALA A 160 1.66 13.02 -19.77
CA ALA A 160 2.03 14.37 -19.30
C ALA A 160 1.54 14.56 -17.87
N SER A 161 2.12 15.53 -17.15
CA SER A 161 1.59 15.99 -15.87
C SER A 161 0.12 16.37 -16.02
N ASN A 162 -0.67 16.00 -15.02
CA ASN A 162 -2.12 16.21 -15.00
C ASN A 162 -2.61 16.90 -13.71
N THR A 163 -1.75 17.67 -13.07
CA THR A 163 -2.00 18.29 -11.77
C THR A 163 -2.40 19.76 -11.83
N TRP A 164 -2.19 20.42 -12.98
CA TRP A 164 -2.57 21.81 -13.18
C TRP A 164 -4.07 21.95 -13.41
N LYS A 165 -4.71 22.88 -12.70
CA LYS A 165 -6.10 23.23 -12.95
C LYS A 165 -6.36 23.69 -14.38
N GLY A 166 -7.46 23.21 -14.95
CA GLY A 166 -7.86 23.54 -16.32
C GLY A 166 -7.18 22.68 -17.39
N GLN A 167 -6.29 21.78 -17.03
CA GLN A 167 -5.82 20.75 -17.95
C GLN A 167 -6.94 19.76 -18.29
N PRO A 168 -6.95 19.21 -19.52
CA PRO A 168 -7.82 18.10 -19.84
C PRO A 168 -7.60 16.94 -18.86
N ALA A 169 -8.67 16.28 -18.45
CA ALA A 169 -8.56 15.09 -17.63
C ALA A 169 -7.71 14.03 -18.36
N ALA A 170 -6.70 13.51 -17.66
CA ALA A 170 -5.91 12.41 -18.19
C ALA A 170 -6.75 11.13 -18.26
N ALA A 171 -6.47 10.28 -19.24
CA ALA A 171 -7.08 8.98 -19.35
C ALA A 171 -6.45 8.02 -18.34
N ILE A 172 -7.04 7.93 -17.15
CA ILE A 172 -6.59 7.04 -16.10
C ILE A 172 -6.90 5.59 -16.46
N ARG A 173 -5.90 4.73 -16.38
CA ARG A 173 -6.03 3.29 -16.61
C ARG A 173 -5.95 2.54 -15.28
N LYS A 174 -6.87 1.58 -15.11
CA LYS A 174 -6.86 0.66 -13.97
C LYS A 174 -6.01 -0.56 -14.30
N HIS A 175 -5.19 -0.91 -13.36
CA HIS A 175 -4.29 -2.06 -13.46
C HIS A 175 -4.53 -3.02 -12.30
N THR A 176 -4.15 -4.26 -12.50
CA THR A 176 -4.15 -5.30 -11.46
C THR A 176 -2.77 -5.93 -11.39
N THR A 177 -2.31 -6.20 -10.18
CA THR A 177 -1.13 -7.00 -9.92
C THR A 177 -1.51 -8.11 -8.96
N THR A 178 -1.42 -9.35 -9.41
CA THR A 178 -1.71 -10.53 -8.58
C THR A 178 -0.41 -11.09 -8.04
N VAL A 179 -0.34 -11.26 -6.73
CA VAL A 179 0.77 -11.90 -6.01
C VAL A 179 0.26 -13.21 -5.46
N THR A 180 0.89 -14.32 -5.86
CA THR A 180 0.57 -15.67 -5.36
C THR A 180 1.67 -16.11 -4.41
N PHE A 181 1.30 -16.62 -3.24
CA PHE A 181 2.26 -17.11 -2.26
C PHE A 181 2.57 -18.59 -2.48
N SER A 182 3.82 -19.00 -2.16
CA SER A 182 4.27 -20.40 -2.24
C SER A 182 3.55 -21.29 -1.22
N GLN A 183 3.25 -20.71 -0.07
CA GLN A 183 2.39 -21.24 0.98
C GLN A 183 1.53 -20.09 1.50
N PRO A 184 0.31 -20.35 1.96
CA PRO A 184 -0.54 -19.28 2.50
C PRO A 184 0.11 -18.58 3.69
N VAL A 185 0.16 -17.26 3.64
CA VAL A 185 0.71 -16.41 4.72
C VAL A 185 -0.36 -16.02 5.73
N ASP A 186 0.05 -15.62 6.91
CA ASP A 186 -0.88 -15.09 7.91
C ASP A 186 -1.48 -13.75 7.46
N ILE A 187 -2.79 -13.57 7.68
CA ILE A 187 -3.47 -12.31 7.36
C ILE A 187 -2.77 -11.11 8.01
N ALA A 188 -2.22 -11.27 9.22
CA ALA A 188 -1.48 -10.23 9.93
C ALA A 188 -0.20 -9.77 9.22
N SER A 189 0.28 -10.51 8.21
CA SER A 189 1.45 -10.14 7.42
C SER A 189 1.09 -9.29 6.19
N VAL A 190 -0.18 -9.25 5.82
CA VAL A 190 -0.66 -8.60 4.59
C VAL A 190 -1.88 -7.71 4.82
N LEU A 191 -2.05 -7.18 6.03
CA LEU A 191 -3.02 -6.13 6.31
C LEU A 191 -2.68 -4.87 5.50
N ASP A 192 -3.66 -3.99 5.27
CA ASP A 192 -3.41 -2.72 4.58
C ASP A 192 -2.32 -1.89 5.28
N SER A 193 -2.25 -1.96 6.62
CA SER A 193 -1.21 -1.32 7.44
C SER A 193 0.18 -1.98 7.35
N GLU A 194 0.31 -3.11 6.69
CA GLU A 194 1.58 -3.81 6.47
C GLU A 194 2.07 -3.69 5.01
N MET A 195 1.28 -2.98 4.19
CA MET A 195 1.60 -2.74 2.79
C MET A 195 2.28 -1.38 2.65
N ASN A 196 3.59 -1.43 2.55
CA ASN A 196 4.48 -0.27 2.49
C ASN A 196 4.57 0.25 1.05
N PHE A 197 3.61 1.08 0.63
CA PHE A 197 3.66 1.76 -0.66
C PHE A 197 4.73 2.85 -0.63
N PHE A 198 5.51 2.94 -1.68
CA PHE A 198 6.58 3.92 -1.79
C PHE A 198 6.86 4.33 -3.24
N ILE A 199 7.54 5.45 -3.38
CA ILE A 199 8.09 5.89 -4.66
C ILE A 199 9.60 5.90 -4.61
N ALA A 200 10.23 5.72 -5.78
CA ALA A 200 11.67 5.72 -5.95
C ALA A 200 12.08 6.74 -7.03
N PRO A 201 12.31 8.00 -6.63
CA PRO A 201 12.79 9.03 -7.53
C PRO A 201 14.20 8.77 -8.02
N LYS A 202 14.51 9.28 -9.23
CA LYS A 202 15.88 9.35 -9.75
C LYS A 202 16.61 8.01 -9.75
N GLN A 203 15.96 7.00 -10.32
CA GLN A 203 16.55 5.65 -10.44
C GLN A 203 16.93 5.01 -9.08
N ARG A 204 16.05 5.15 -8.09
CA ARG A 204 16.26 4.61 -6.75
C ARG A 204 17.45 5.22 -5.98
N THR A 205 17.85 6.44 -6.33
CA THR A 205 18.83 7.19 -5.53
C THR A 205 18.28 7.65 -4.20
N SER A 206 16.96 7.65 -4.06
CA SER A 206 16.22 7.81 -2.82
C SER A 206 14.93 7.00 -2.89
N GLU A 207 14.43 6.58 -1.74
CA GLU A 207 13.07 6.04 -1.60
C GLU A 207 12.29 6.94 -0.67
N ILE A 208 10.99 7.10 -0.92
CA ILE A 208 10.09 7.90 -0.10
C ILE A 208 8.94 7.01 0.32
N HIS A 209 8.86 6.77 1.62
CA HIS A 209 7.88 5.93 2.27
C HIS A 209 6.96 6.75 3.17
N MET A 210 5.85 6.15 3.56
CA MET A 210 5.00 6.74 4.59
C MET A 210 5.71 6.76 5.94
N PRO A 211 5.38 7.72 6.82
CA PRO A 211 5.93 7.77 8.17
C PRO A 211 5.80 6.44 8.92
N GLY A 212 6.91 5.96 9.47
CA GLY A 212 6.96 4.71 10.25
C GLY A 212 7.26 3.45 9.45
N TYR A 213 7.38 3.53 8.12
CA TYR A 213 7.80 2.42 7.27
C TYR A 213 9.30 2.49 6.96
N ALA A 214 9.95 1.34 6.92
CA ALA A 214 11.36 1.25 6.58
C ALA A 214 11.57 1.27 5.05
N PRO A 215 12.69 1.84 4.56
CA PRO A 215 13.07 1.68 3.17
C PRO A 215 13.39 0.22 2.84
N THR A 216 13.43 -0.09 1.56
CA THR A 216 13.86 -1.43 1.12
C THR A 216 15.36 -1.65 1.44
N ALA A 217 15.80 -2.91 1.41
CA ALA A 217 17.24 -3.23 1.62
C ALA A 217 18.14 -2.58 0.56
N SER A 218 17.63 -2.32 -0.63
CA SER A 218 18.34 -1.65 -1.71
C SER A 218 18.11 -0.14 -1.72
N GLY A 219 17.21 0.36 -0.88
CA GLY A 219 16.84 1.76 -0.81
C GLY A 219 18.00 2.62 -0.35
N ILE A 220 18.26 3.70 -1.08
CA ILE A 220 19.16 4.74 -0.65
C ILE A 220 18.32 5.84 -0.05
N ILE A 221 18.53 6.11 1.23
CA ILE A 221 17.94 7.27 1.87
C ILE A 221 18.78 8.46 1.48
N GLY A 222 18.13 9.50 0.95
CA GLY A 222 18.83 10.73 0.57
C GLY A 222 19.75 11.22 1.71
N LYS A 223 21.05 11.27 1.45
CA LYS A 223 22.04 11.74 2.41
C LYS A 223 22.10 13.26 2.34
N GLY A 224 21.60 13.94 3.35
CA GLY A 224 21.72 15.39 3.51
C GLY A 224 21.88 15.77 4.97
N SER A 225 22.42 16.97 5.22
CA SER A 225 22.59 17.53 6.56
C SER A 225 21.27 17.80 7.32
N PHE A 226 20.16 17.51 6.69
CA PHE A 226 18.78 17.73 7.20
C PHE A 226 18.03 16.45 7.45
N LEU A 227 18.70 15.29 7.41
CA LEU A 227 18.03 14.06 7.77
C LEU A 227 17.56 14.14 9.21
N PRO A 228 16.29 13.81 9.50
CA PRO A 228 15.81 13.70 10.87
C PRO A 228 16.68 12.70 11.64
N SER A 229 16.66 12.78 12.94
CA SER A 229 17.39 11.85 13.83
C SER A 229 17.00 10.38 13.58
N ASP A 230 15.82 10.16 13.03
CA ASP A 230 15.34 8.89 12.53
C ASP A 230 14.93 9.03 11.05
N PRO A 231 15.85 8.76 10.11
CA PRO A 231 15.59 8.92 8.68
C PRO A 231 14.51 7.97 8.14
N TYR A 232 14.14 6.94 8.89
CA TYR A 232 13.10 5.99 8.49
C TYR A 232 11.67 6.45 8.81
N LYS A 233 11.53 7.56 9.55
CA LYS A 233 10.18 8.07 9.85
C LYS A 233 9.55 8.83 8.70
N PHE A 234 10.35 9.34 7.76
CA PHE A 234 9.87 10.21 6.68
C PHE A 234 8.96 11.33 7.20
N PHE A 235 9.32 11.84 8.39
CA PHE A 235 8.54 12.81 9.13
C PHE A 235 9.48 13.75 9.88
N VAL A 236 9.34 15.05 9.69
CA VAL A 236 10.17 16.07 10.33
C VAL A 236 9.34 16.86 11.34
N THR A 237 9.79 16.86 12.59
CA THR A 237 9.17 17.62 13.68
C THR A 237 9.96 18.84 14.11
N GLU A 238 11.27 18.91 13.75
CA GLU A 238 12.20 19.92 14.22
C GLU A 238 13.22 20.30 13.15
N GLY A 239 13.83 21.48 13.28
CA GLY A 239 14.91 21.96 12.43
C GLY A 239 14.57 23.21 11.61
N ASP A 240 15.52 23.75 10.85
CA ASP A 240 15.33 24.96 10.04
C ASP A 240 14.35 24.79 8.89
N GLN A 241 14.16 23.56 8.42
CA GLN A 241 13.05 23.18 7.56
C GLN A 241 11.72 23.21 8.32
N ALA A 242 11.79 23.19 9.62
CA ALA A 242 10.73 23.16 10.61
C ALA A 242 10.09 24.50 10.95
N LYS A 243 10.25 25.48 10.15
CA LYS A 243 9.17 26.49 10.10
C LYS A 243 7.83 25.80 9.82
N ASN A 244 7.88 24.50 9.59
CA ASN A 244 6.80 23.61 9.25
C ASN A 244 6.98 22.28 9.99
N ASN A 245 6.87 22.31 11.29
CA ASN A 245 6.78 21.11 12.11
C ASN A 245 5.73 20.13 11.54
N TYR A 246 5.94 18.85 11.76
CA TYR A 246 5.00 17.79 11.40
C TYR A 246 4.82 17.58 9.89
N MET A 247 5.93 17.55 9.17
CA MET A 247 5.94 17.30 7.72
C MET A 247 6.21 15.83 7.40
N MET A 248 5.51 15.34 6.43
CA MET A 248 5.65 14.02 5.86
C MET A 248 5.65 14.12 4.33
N TRP A 249 6.29 13.16 3.66
CA TRP A 249 6.38 13.14 2.19
C TRP A 249 5.51 12.07 1.55
N ALA A 250 4.75 11.36 2.36
CA ALA A 250 3.76 10.41 1.88
C ALA A 250 2.56 10.35 2.83
N LEU A 251 1.38 10.17 2.26
CA LEU A 251 0.11 10.04 2.95
C LEU A 251 -0.63 8.80 2.45
N MET A 252 -1.29 8.08 3.36
CA MET A 252 -2.26 7.05 3.05
C MET A 252 -3.63 7.51 3.55
N ILE A 253 -4.55 7.80 2.65
CA ILE A 253 -5.85 8.38 2.93
C ILE A 253 -6.95 7.36 2.58
N PRO A 254 -7.88 7.05 3.49
CA PRO A 254 -8.99 6.15 3.19
C PRO A 254 -9.91 6.70 2.09
N GLY A 255 -10.25 5.85 1.12
CA GLY A 255 -11.12 6.22 0.01
C GLY A 255 -10.40 6.99 -1.09
N GLU A 256 -11.20 7.64 -1.93
CA GLU A 256 -10.70 8.57 -2.94
C GLU A 256 -10.45 9.93 -2.33
N PHE A 257 -9.28 10.49 -2.58
CA PHE A 257 -8.86 11.78 -2.07
C PHE A 257 -8.76 12.81 -3.18
N ARG A 258 -9.19 14.02 -2.92
CA ARG A 258 -9.06 15.16 -3.82
C ARG A 258 -7.77 15.91 -3.49
N TYR A 259 -6.68 15.52 -4.14
CA TYR A 259 -5.38 16.12 -3.88
C TYR A 259 -5.33 17.60 -4.29
N PRO A 260 -4.48 18.42 -3.66
CA PRO A 260 -4.26 19.80 -4.08
C PRO A 260 -3.82 19.86 -5.54
N ALA A 261 -4.23 20.90 -6.24
CA ALA A 261 -3.71 21.19 -7.58
C ALA A 261 -2.28 21.73 -7.48
N GLU A 262 -1.52 21.57 -8.55
CA GLU A 262 -0.11 21.97 -8.67
C GLU A 262 0.20 23.30 -7.99
N THR A 263 1.30 23.36 -7.24
CA THR A 263 1.78 24.51 -6.46
C THR A 263 0.87 24.99 -5.32
N ASN A 264 -0.11 24.20 -4.93
CA ASN A 264 -1.00 24.54 -3.84
C ASN A 264 -0.69 23.71 -2.58
N ASP A 265 0.12 24.25 -1.72
CA ASP A 265 0.51 23.64 -0.44
C ASP A 265 -0.71 23.09 0.33
N ILE A 266 -0.69 21.80 0.65
CA ILE A 266 -1.79 21.07 1.31
C ILE A 266 -2.20 21.72 2.64
N ARG A 267 -1.26 22.35 3.35
CA ARG A 267 -1.49 23.03 4.63
C ARG A 267 -2.39 24.26 4.50
N GLY A 268 -2.40 24.88 3.31
CA GLY A 268 -3.27 26.01 3.00
C GLY A 268 -4.53 25.62 2.25
N VAL A 269 -4.62 24.37 1.78
CA VAL A 269 -5.76 23.84 1.04
C VAL A 269 -6.74 23.12 1.97
N TYR A 270 -6.21 22.36 2.92
CA TYR A 270 -6.99 21.62 3.92
C TYR A 270 -6.81 22.24 5.30
N GLU A 271 -7.84 22.90 5.80
CA GLU A 271 -7.82 23.70 7.01
C GLU A 271 -7.29 22.94 8.25
N TYR A 272 -7.67 21.66 8.36
CA TYR A 272 -7.35 20.86 9.56
C TYR A 272 -6.16 19.93 9.40
N PHE A 273 -5.48 19.96 8.25
CA PHE A 273 -4.31 19.10 7.98
C PHE A 273 -3.22 19.27 9.06
N MET A 274 -2.88 20.53 9.43
CA MET A 274 -1.83 20.79 10.42
C MET A 274 -2.23 20.40 11.84
N ALA A 275 -3.50 20.55 12.21
CA ALA A 275 -4.00 20.09 13.52
C ALA A 275 -3.92 18.57 13.62
N TRP A 276 -4.33 17.87 12.57
CA TRP A 276 -4.19 16.41 12.46
C TRP A 276 -2.72 15.98 12.55
N ALA A 277 -1.84 16.57 11.76
CA ALA A 277 -0.43 16.21 11.72
C ALA A 277 0.26 16.45 13.08
N SER A 278 0.04 17.63 13.71
CA SER A 278 0.67 17.99 14.98
C SER A 278 0.19 17.16 16.16
N SER A 279 -1.03 16.65 16.10
CA SER A 279 -1.58 15.75 17.11
C SER A 279 -1.24 14.27 16.89
N ASN A 280 -0.37 13.92 15.91
CA ASN A 280 -0.11 12.55 15.46
C ASN A 280 -1.40 11.79 15.09
N GLY A 281 -2.32 12.49 14.42
CA GLY A 281 -3.58 11.91 13.95
C GLY A 281 -4.68 11.82 15.01
N ALA A 282 -4.50 12.39 16.20
CA ALA A 282 -5.49 12.33 17.27
C ALA A 282 -6.64 13.32 17.08
N GLU A 283 -6.35 14.49 16.51
CA GLU A 283 -7.35 15.52 16.20
C GLU A 283 -7.67 15.46 14.70
N HIS A 284 -8.90 15.80 14.33
CA HIS A 284 -9.34 15.86 12.94
C HIS A 284 -8.93 14.64 12.11
N ALA A 285 -9.18 13.44 12.60
CA ALA A 285 -8.78 12.19 11.93
C ALA A 285 -9.33 12.06 10.50
N GLU A 286 -10.42 12.76 10.20
CA GLU A 286 -11.07 12.83 8.89
C GLU A 286 -10.87 14.20 8.20
N TRP A 287 -9.76 14.89 8.50
CA TRP A 287 -9.43 16.21 7.96
C TRP A 287 -9.62 16.33 6.45
N TYR A 288 -9.40 15.25 5.71
CA TYR A 288 -9.52 15.17 4.26
C TYR A 288 -10.98 15.18 3.76
N LEU A 289 -11.95 14.95 4.63
CA LEU A 289 -13.39 15.07 4.37
C LEU A 289 -13.96 16.40 4.87
N GLU A 290 -13.20 17.12 5.67
CA GLU A 290 -13.60 18.38 6.27
C GLU A 290 -13.32 19.57 5.31
N SER A 291 -13.23 20.76 5.83
CA SER A 291 -13.08 21.99 5.04
C SER A 291 -11.86 21.97 4.11
N ALA A 292 -12.11 22.03 2.81
CA ALA A 292 -11.09 22.15 1.78
C ALA A 292 -11.40 23.35 0.86
N ASP A 293 -10.38 24.04 0.39
CA ASP A 293 -10.53 25.07 -0.64
C ASP A 293 -10.83 24.43 -2.01
N ALA A 294 -12.13 24.38 -2.36
CA ALA A 294 -12.60 23.79 -3.60
C ALA A 294 -11.98 24.43 -4.87
N GLY A 295 -11.47 25.65 -4.75
CA GLY A 295 -10.76 26.33 -5.83
C GLY A 295 -9.37 25.78 -6.08
N ARG A 296 -8.77 25.02 -5.13
CA ARG A 296 -7.38 24.60 -5.12
C ARG A 296 -7.18 23.09 -5.10
N ILE A 297 -8.23 22.30 -5.17
CA ILE A 297 -8.20 20.82 -5.23
C ILE A 297 -8.61 20.31 -6.62
N TYR A 298 -8.14 19.10 -6.95
CA TYR A 298 -8.38 18.44 -8.25
C TYR A 298 -9.63 17.55 -8.20
#